data_21dc2840c0897d37632c67c9ebb3c6ab
#
_entry.id   21dc2840c0897d37632c67c9ebb3c6ab
#
_cell.length_a   1.000
_cell.length_b   1.000
_cell.length_c   1.000
_cell.angle_alpha   90.00
_cell.angle_beta   90.00
_cell.angle_gamma   90.00
#
_symmetry.space_group_name_H-M   'P 1'
#
loop_
_entity.id
_entity.type
_entity.pdbx_description
1 polymer ?
#
loop_
_entity_poly.entity_id
_entity_poly.type
_entity_poly.pdbx_seq_one_letter_code
_entity_poly.pdbx_strand_id
1 'polypeptide(L)'
;MGIVSVNMKRTLISGGLILASVLCFGRAETVKAGVVEANGSTDSYNIQQELNETGSVTLEKGSTYRLYDSLVLGSDMSIEAEGATIICEKPIAFNIPEKTDYKAAANISINGGTWKSEADGYYASSLKFTHASNIKLTNMKIRAANLSGHSIELVACKDVVIDNCDIAGLGNSESMTEEAVQLDIASSVTAPFLRGIPFRTDLADTLYNKAGCKNITIKNSKIVGNRGVVANHTKNDKDAINSIHENITLTDNDIIGFKGEGVVLFNTKSAIVKNNKIKSLRKGKSDAYTVGLHITTFSNDKALKKAVFKITGNTIYGGRQAVMVYSHSGIKFGKAVIEKNKLFCKAGKEFAIHAKEQSISKIIIKSNTVKTYKD
;
A
#
# COMPACT_ATOMS: atom_id res chain seq x y z
N MET A 1 68.44 17.47 -3.21
CA MET A 1 67.36 16.68 -2.59
C MET A 1 66.06 17.06 -3.29
N GLY A 2 65.67 16.23 -4.26
CA GLY A 2 64.50 16.48 -5.06
C GLY A 2 63.28 15.81 -4.50
N ILE A 3 62.18 16.57 -4.37
CA ILE A 3 60.85 16.04 -3.97
C ILE A 3 60.11 15.69 -5.27
N VAL A 4 59.84 14.41 -5.48
CA VAL A 4 59.04 13.91 -6.59
C VAL A 4 57.58 14.00 -6.14
N SER A 5 56.80 14.88 -6.83
CA SER A 5 55.34 14.92 -6.67
C SER A 5 54.70 13.89 -7.57
N VAL A 6 54.00 12.94 -7.01
CA VAL A 6 53.20 11.94 -7.75
C VAL A 6 51.80 12.52 -7.98
N ASN A 7 51.52 12.91 -9.22
CA ASN A 7 50.18 13.30 -9.68
C ASN A 7 49.35 12.03 -9.91
N MET A 8 48.42 11.74 -9.00
CA MET A 8 47.37 10.72 -9.22
C MET A 8 46.23 11.33 -10.01
N LYS A 9 46.18 11.07 -11.29
CA LYS A 9 45.00 11.30 -12.11
C LYS A 9 43.91 10.32 -11.73
N ARG A 10 42.84 10.80 -11.11
CA ARG A 10 41.62 10.04 -10.95
C ARG A 10 40.93 9.95 -12.31
N THR A 11 40.89 8.76 -12.89
CA THR A 11 40.08 8.44 -14.06
C THR A 11 38.65 8.24 -13.58
N LEU A 12 37.79 9.20 -13.89
CA LEU A 12 36.33 9.05 -13.79
C LEU A 12 35.89 8.12 -14.94
N ILE A 13 35.50 6.90 -14.58
CA ILE A 13 34.79 6.03 -15.51
C ILE A 13 33.34 6.45 -15.50
N SER A 14 32.97 7.29 -16.47
CA SER A 14 31.57 7.58 -16.80
C SER A 14 31.04 6.37 -17.58
N GLY A 15 30.28 5.50 -16.90
CA GLY A 15 29.49 4.46 -17.55
C GLY A 15 28.34 5.09 -18.35
N GLY A 16 28.59 5.43 -19.59
CA GLY A 16 27.55 5.82 -20.52
C GLY A 16 26.78 4.58 -20.95
N LEU A 17 25.50 4.52 -20.62
CA LEU A 17 24.56 3.57 -21.23
C LEU A 17 24.39 3.94 -22.71
N ILE A 18 24.99 3.17 -23.61
CA ILE A 18 24.71 3.26 -25.04
C ILE A 18 23.40 2.52 -25.28
N LEU A 19 22.31 3.24 -25.48
CA LEU A 19 21.09 2.71 -26.05
C LEU A 19 21.32 2.46 -27.54
N ALA A 20 21.69 1.24 -27.91
CA ALA A 20 21.63 0.80 -29.28
C ALA A 20 20.19 0.39 -29.62
N SER A 21 19.44 1.27 -30.29
CA SER A 21 18.15 0.93 -30.88
C SER A 21 18.37 0.04 -32.10
N VAL A 22 18.30 -1.27 -31.92
CA VAL A 22 18.16 -2.23 -33.01
C VAL A 22 16.67 -2.48 -33.20
N LEU A 23 16.09 -1.87 -34.23
CA LEU A 23 14.77 -2.22 -34.75
C LEU A 23 14.88 -3.59 -35.48
N CYS A 24 14.78 -4.69 -34.74
CA CYS A 24 14.51 -5.99 -35.30
C CYS A 24 13.01 -6.26 -35.18
N PHE A 25 12.29 -6.23 -36.30
CA PHE A 25 10.99 -6.89 -36.43
C PHE A 25 11.23 -8.42 -36.39
N GLY A 26 11.45 -8.97 -35.22
CA GLY A 26 11.43 -10.37 -34.92
C GLY A 26 10.17 -10.70 -34.11
N ARG A 27 9.52 -11.80 -34.42
CA ARG A 27 8.48 -12.40 -33.56
C ARG A 27 8.95 -12.28 -32.11
N ALA A 28 8.10 -11.73 -31.24
CA ALA A 28 8.34 -11.77 -29.81
C ALA A 28 8.30 -13.26 -29.41
N GLU A 29 9.45 -13.89 -29.34
CA GLU A 29 9.60 -15.12 -28.58
C GLU A 29 9.34 -14.71 -27.13
N THR A 30 8.35 -15.33 -26.51
CA THR A 30 8.13 -15.21 -25.06
C THR A 30 9.38 -15.77 -24.41
N VAL A 31 10.25 -14.89 -23.93
CA VAL A 31 11.40 -15.27 -23.11
C VAL A 31 10.80 -16.01 -21.90
N LYS A 32 11.09 -17.29 -21.78
CA LYS A 32 10.68 -18.05 -20.60
C LYS A 32 11.43 -17.49 -19.41
N ALA A 33 10.68 -17.11 -18.36
CA ALA A 33 11.27 -16.74 -17.08
C ALA A 33 12.24 -17.83 -16.62
N GLY A 34 13.48 -17.46 -16.32
CA GLY A 34 14.46 -18.36 -15.76
C GLY A 34 14.01 -18.86 -14.39
N VAL A 35 14.28 -20.13 -14.11
CA VAL A 35 14.12 -20.69 -12.77
C VAL A 35 15.41 -20.43 -12.00
N VAL A 36 15.33 -19.66 -10.90
CA VAL A 36 16.48 -19.44 -10.02
C VAL A 36 16.42 -20.47 -8.89
N GLU A 37 17.47 -21.27 -8.75
CA GLU A 37 17.64 -22.22 -7.65
C GLU A 37 18.06 -21.49 -6.37
N ALA A 38 17.54 -21.93 -5.21
CA ALA A 38 17.92 -21.38 -3.93
C ALA A 38 19.32 -21.84 -3.52
N ASN A 39 20.22 -20.90 -3.20
CA ASN A 39 21.57 -21.22 -2.71
C ASN A 39 21.98 -20.40 -1.47
N GLY A 40 21.08 -19.61 -0.92
CA GLY A 40 21.25 -18.87 0.33
C GLY A 40 21.97 -17.54 0.14
N SER A 41 23.28 -17.52 0.17
CA SER A 41 24.04 -16.26 0.24
C SER A 41 23.97 -15.37 -1.00
N THR A 42 23.64 -15.92 -2.16
CA THR A 42 23.55 -15.18 -3.43
C THR A 42 22.12 -15.06 -3.96
N ASP A 43 21.10 -15.50 -3.22
CA ASP A 43 19.71 -15.50 -3.69
C ASP A 43 19.26 -14.10 -4.14
N SER A 44 19.53 -13.04 -3.35
CA SER A 44 19.16 -11.67 -3.72
C SER A 44 19.78 -11.25 -5.06
N TYR A 45 21.07 -11.56 -5.23
CA TYR A 45 21.83 -11.22 -6.43
C TYR A 45 21.30 -11.98 -7.65
N ASN A 46 21.12 -13.29 -7.53
CA ASN A 46 20.68 -14.15 -8.64
C ASN A 46 19.26 -13.78 -9.10
N ILE A 47 18.34 -13.55 -8.15
CA ILE A 47 16.98 -13.12 -8.46
C ILE A 47 16.99 -11.75 -9.14
N GLN A 48 17.78 -10.79 -8.63
CA GLN A 48 17.86 -9.46 -9.22
C GLN A 48 18.51 -9.47 -10.60
N GLN A 49 19.53 -10.30 -10.82
CA GLN A 49 20.17 -10.50 -12.13
C GLN A 49 19.15 -11.00 -13.15
N GLU A 50 18.41 -12.07 -12.83
CA GLU A 50 17.40 -12.64 -13.72
C GLU A 50 16.32 -11.61 -14.05
N LEU A 51 15.84 -10.85 -13.05
CA LEU A 51 14.90 -9.74 -13.27
C LEU A 51 15.46 -8.66 -14.20
N ASN A 52 16.73 -8.32 -14.06
CA ASN A 52 17.36 -7.29 -14.89
C ASN A 52 17.58 -7.76 -16.34
N GLU A 53 17.86 -9.04 -16.54
CA GLU A 53 18.16 -9.61 -17.86
C GLU A 53 16.91 -9.97 -18.64
N THR A 54 15.91 -10.55 -17.97
CA THR A 54 14.72 -11.09 -18.64
C THR A 54 13.41 -10.37 -18.33
N GLY A 55 13.40 -9.54 -17.27
CA GLY A 55 12.19 -8.93 -16.73
C GLY A 55 11.34 -9.88 -15.89
N SER A 56 11.70 -11.17 -15.77
CA SER A 56 10.87 -12.15 -15.08
C SER A 56 11.71 -13.23 -14.42
N VAL A 57 11.25 -13.70 -13.24
CA VAL A 57 11.90 -14.78 -12.51
C VAL A 57 10.86 -15.75 -11.95
N THR A 58 11.18 -17.03 -11.98
CA THR A 58 10.41 -18.08 -11.30
C THR A 58 11.25 -18.64 -10.14
N LEU A 59 10.68 -18.63 -8.94
CA LEU A 59 11.27 -19.26 -7.77
C LEU A 59 10.79 -20.71 -7.66
N GLU A 60 11.72 -21.60 -7.35
CA GLU A 60 11.43 -23.02 -7.28
C GLU A 60 10.46 -23.37 -6.15
N LYS A 61 9.43 -24.12 -6.46
CA LYS A 61 8.42 -24.55 -5.49
C LYS A 61 9.02 -25.48 -4.43
N GLY A 62 8.72 -25.17 -3.18
CA GLY A 62 9.23 -25.90 -2.01
C GLY A 62 10.57 -25.40 -1.50
N SER A 63 11.26 -24.57 -2.27
CA SER A 63 12.57 -24.03 -1.90
C SER A 63 12.44 -22.84 -0.93
N THR A 64 13.51 -22.59 -0.16
CA THR A 64 13.62 -21.46 0.75
C THR A 64 14.77 -20.56 0.30
N TYR A 65 14.44 -19.32 -0.03
CA TYR A 65 15.35 -18.27 -0.43
C TYR A 65 15.64 -17.33 0.75
N ARG A 66 16.85 -16.79 0.80
CA ARG A 66 17.22 -15.76 1.78
C ARG A 66 17.67 -14.48 1.08
N LEU A 67 16.89 -13.42 1.23
CA LEU A 67 17.20 -12.11 0.66
C LEU A 67 17.94 -11.26 1.69
N TYR A 68 19.23 -11.02 1.48
CA TYR A 68 20.05 -10.10 2.27
C TYR A 68 19.90 -8.65 1.81
N ASP A 69 19.49 -8.44 0.57
CA ASP A 69 19.17 -7.15 -0.01
C ASP A 69 17.77 -7.15 -0.60
N SER A 70 17.13 -5.97 -0.61
CA SER A 70 15.82 -5.79 -1.20
C SER A 70 15.89 -5.90 -2.73
N LEU A 71 14.84 -6.44 -3.33
CA LEU A 71 14.70 -6.46 -4.78
C LEU A 71 14.27 -5.08 -5.28
N VAL A 72 14.86 -4.64 -6.39
CA VAL A 72 14.49 -3.41 -7.09
C VAL A 72 13.67 -3.78 -8.31
N LEU A 73 12.40 -3.35 -8.33
CA LEU A 73 11.47 -3.68 -9.39
C LEU A 73 11.27 -2.48 -10.34
N GLY A 74 11.67 -2.67 -11.59
CA GLY A 74 11.43 -1.74 -12.69
C GLY A 74 10.12 -2.01 -13.42
N SER A 75 9.92 -1.33 -14.54
CA SER A 75 8.78 -1.61 -15.43
C SER A 75 8.90 -2.99 -16.07
N ASP A 76 7.74 -3.63 -16.27
CA ASP A 76 7.60 -4.92 -16.95
C ASP A 76 8.30 -6.08 -16.21
N MET A 77 8.49 -5.95 -14.89
CA MET A 77 9.09 -6.99 -14.06
C MET A 77 8.05 -7.87 -13.37
N SER A 78 8.32 -9.18 -13.33
CA SER A 78 7.43 -10.17 -12.70
C SER A 78 8.19 -11.21 -11.89
N ILE A 79 7.59 -11.62 -10.76
CA ILE A 79 8.09 -12.69 -9.89
C ILE A 79 6.99 -13.74 -9.72
N GLU A 80 7.28 -14.98 -10.12
CA GLU A 80 6.45 -16.16 -9.85
C GLU A 80 7.10 -16.95 -8.70
N ALA A 81 6.41 -17.01 -7.55
CA ALA A 81 6.95 -17.60 -6.32
C ALA A 81 6.02 -18.64 -5.68
N GLU A 82 5.12 -19.26 -6.48
CA GLU A 82 4.16 -20.23 -5.94
C GLU A 82 4.83 -21.37 -5.17
N GLY A 83 4.49 -21.47 -3.88
CA GLY A 83 5.01 -22.53 -3.01
C GLY A 83 6.44 -22.32 -2.51
N ALA A 84 7.12 -21.25 -2.90
CA ALA A 84 8.41 -20.85 -2.35
C ALA A 84 8.26 -20.14 -0.99
N THR A 85 9.29 -20.22 -0.14
CA THR A 85 9.43 -19.42 1.08
C THR A 85 10.60 -18.46 0.90
N ILE A 86 10.36 -17.17 1.18
CA ILE A 86 11.37 -16.13 1.03
C ILE A 86 11.55 -15.41 2.37
N ILE A 87 12.75 -15.46 2.91
CA ILE A 87 13.13 -14.81 4.17
C ILE A 87 13.95 -13.58 3.83
N CYS A 88 13.44 -12.40 4.21
CA CYS A 88 14.03 -11.12 3.84
C CYS A 88 14.59 -10.42 5.08
N GLU A 89 15.89 -10.14 5.10
CA GLU A 89 16.56 -9.36 6.16
C GLU A 89 16.43 -7.85 5.95
N LYS A 90 16.01 -7.45 4.77
CA LYS A 90 15.68 -6.09 4.34
C LYS A 90 14.21 -6.04 3.90
N PRO A 91 13.65 -4.86 3.57
CA PRO A 91 12.38 -4.82 2.83
C PRO A 91 12.40 -5.76 1.62
N ILE A 92 11.26 -6.37 1.31
CA ILE A 92 11.16 -7.37 0.24
C ILE A 92 11.53 -6.74 -1.11
N ALA A 93 10.79 -5.70 -1.50
CA ALA A 93 10.99 -5.05 -2.76
C ALA A 93 10.46 -3.60 -2.76
N PHE A 94 11.02 -2.79 -3.65
CA PHE A 94 10.61 -1.43 -3.94
C PHE A 94 10.91 -1.06 -5.40
N ASN A 95 10.32 0.04 -5.90
CA ASN A 95 10.77 0.64 -7.14
C ASN A 95 11.55 1.93 -6.88
N ILE A 96 12.47 2.27 -7.77
CA ILE A 96 13.17 3.57 -7.74
C ILE A 96 12.31 4.62 -8.47
N PRO A 97 11.80 5.65 -7.78
CA PRO A 97 10.97 6.66 -8.40
C PRO A 97 11.83 7.73 -9.09
N GLU A 98 12.07 7.58 -10.37
CA GLU A 98 12.76 8.60 -11.20
C GLU A 98 11.79 9.53 -11.93
N LYS A 99 10.51 9.22 -11.92
CA LYS A 99 9.44 9.99 -12.58
C LYS A 99 8.23 10.10 -11.67
N THR A 100 7.43 11.13 -11.87
CA THR A 100 6.15 11.34 -11.19
C THR A 100 4.96 10.86 -12.03
N ASP A 101 3.75 11.17 -11.58
CA ASP A 101 2.51 10.95 -12.33
C ASP A 101 2.26 9.50 -12.74
N TYR A 102 2.57 8.58 -11.81
CA TYR A 102 2.38 7.13 -11.99
C TYR A 102 3.25 6.52 -13.11
N LYS A 103 4.40 7.14 -13.42
CA LYS A 103 5.28 6.76 -14.53
C LYS A 103 6.65 6.27 -14.08
N ALA A 104 6.90 6.17 -12.77
CA ALA A 104 8.21 5.74 -12.26
C ALA A 104 8.49 4.26 -12.61
N ALA A 105 7.48 3.42 -12.53
CA ALA A 105 7.52 2.03 -12.98
C ALA A 105 6.10 1.58 -13.33
N ALA A 106 5.96 0.63 -14.24
CA ALA A 106 4.66 0.09 -14.64
C ALA A 106 4.72 -1.41 -14.91
N ASN A 107 3.55 -2.08 -14.87
CA ASN A 107 3.42 -3.51 -15.19
C ASN A 107 4.28 -4.41 -14.26
N ILE A 108 4.19 -4.18 -12.95
CA ILE A 108 4.89 -4.97 -11.95
C ILE A 108 3.94 -6.06 -11.44
N SER A 109 4.42 -7.31 -11.37
CA SER A 109 3.64 -8.38 -10.76
C SER A 109 4.47 -9.25 -9.82
N ILE A 110 3.86 -9.64 -8.69
CA ILE A 110 4.38 -10.66 -7.79
C ILE A 110 3.25 -11.65 -7.53
N ASN A 111 3.48 -12.91 -7.85
CA ASN A 111 2.50 -13.96 -7.66
C ASN A 111 3.03 -15.06 -6.74
N GLY A 112 2.26 -15.39 -5.70
CA GLY A 112 2.57 -16.48 -4.79
C GLY A 112 3.67 -16.18 -3.76
N GLY A 113 4.12 -17.23 -3.10
CA GLY A 113 5.19 -17.21 -2.11
C GLY A 113 4.75 -16.86 -0.68
N THR A 114 5.53 -17.38 0.26
CA THR A 114 5.48 -16.97 1.68
C THR A 114 6.66 -16.07 1.95
N TRP A 115 6.40 -14.78 2.09
CA TRP A 115 7.38 -13.72 2.27
C TRP A 115 7.44 -13.32 3.75
N LYS A 116 8.57 -13.61 4.39
CA LYS A 116 8.84 -13.25 5.78
C LYS A 116 9.83 -12.11 5.79
N SER A 117 9.38 -10.93 6.22
CA SER A 117 10.27 -9.78 6.37
C SER A 117 10.71 -9.69 7.82
N GLU A 118 11.99 -9.81 8.06
CA GLU A 118 12.66 -9.69 9.36
C GLU A 118 13.36 -8.34 9.50
N ALA A 119 13.18 -7.46 8.51
CA ALA A 119 13.77 -6.13 8.50
C ALA A 119 13.31 -5.32 9.71
N ASP A 120 14.25 -4.70 10.38
CA ASP A 120 14.02 -3.75 11.46
C ASP A 120 14.48 -2.36 11.01
N GLY A 121 13.74 -1.32 11.41
CA GLY A 121 14.08 0.06 11.09
C GLY A 121 12.90 0.94 10.74
N TYR A 122 13.06 2.23 10.94
CA TYR A 122 12.00 3.26 10.91
C TYR A 122 11.26 3.42 9.56
N TYR A 123 11.72 2.87 8.47
CA TYR A 123 11.07 2.97 7.16
C TYR A 123 11.01 1.63 6.42
N ALA A 124 11.04 0.54 7.16
CA ALA A 124 11.13 -0.79 6.63
C ALA A 124 9.76 -1.37 6.22
N SER A 125 9.02 -0.69 5.34
CA SER A 125 7.85 -1.32 4.71
C SER A 125 8.28 -2.50 3.87
N SER A 126 7.58 -3.65 3.98
CA SER A 126 7.99 -4.88 3.30
C SER A 126 7.93 -4.72 1.78
N LEU A 127 6.83 -4.19 1.24
CA LEU A 127 6.71 -3.80 -0.16
C LEU A 127 6.43 -2.30 -0.23
N LYS A 128 7.17 -1.59 -1.08
CA LYS A 128 7.02 -0.15 -1.24
C LYS A 128 7.05 0.25 -2.71
N PHE A 129 5.96 0.84 -3.18
CA PHE A 129 5.88 1.35 -4.54
C PHE A 129 5.56 2.84 -4.52
N THR A 130 6.25 3.60 -5.37
CA THR A 130 6.13 5.05 -5.44
C THR A 130 5.99 5.50 -6.88
N HIS A 131 4.97 6.31 -7.19
CA HIS A 131 4.65 6.80 -8.54
C HIS A 131 4.55 5.71 -9.60
N ALA A 132 4.23 4.49 -9.19
CA ALA A 132 4.14 3.34 -10.07
C ALA A 132 2.68 3.05 -10.47
N SER A 133 2.52 2.28 -11.55
CA SER A 133 1.20 1.92 -12.07
C SER A 133 1.11 0.47 -12.56
N ASN A 134 -0.12 -0.03 -12.68
CA ASN A 134 -0.41 -1.40 -13.10
C ASN A 134 0.39 -2.43 -12.29
N ILE A 135 0.16 -2.41 -10.97
CA ILE A 135 0.81 -3.33 -10.02
C ILE A 135 -0.16 -4.45 -9.67
N LYS A 136 0.30 -5.70 -9.72
CA LYS A 136 -0.47 -6.89 -9.33
C LYS A 136 0.28 -7.66 -8.25
N LEU A 137 -0.32 -7.77 -7.08
CA LEU A 137 0.15 -8.60 -5.97
C LEU A 137 -0.89 -9.68 -5.73
N THR A 138 -0.56 -10.92 -6.05
CA THR A 138 -1.55 -12.01 -6.06
C THR A 138 -1.04 -13.23 -5.31
N ASN A 139 -1.93 -13.92 -4.61
CA ASN A 139 -1.66 -15.18 -3.94
C ASN A 139 -0.51 -15.16 -2.93
N MET A 140 -0.10 -13.97 -2.48
CA MET A 140 1.03 -13.80 -1.59
C MET A 140 0.64 -14.03 -0.13
N LYS A 141 1.56 -14.60 0.64
CA LYS A 141 1.49 -14.66 2.09
C LYS A 141 2.61 -13.80 2.68
N ILE A 142 2.27 -12.63 3.20
CA ILE A 142 3.22 -11.67 3.78
C ILE A 142 3.19 -11.78 5.30
N ARG A 143 4.35 -11.96 5.90
CA ARG A 143 4.57 -11.98 7.35
C ARG A 143 5.64 -10.94 7.67
N ALA A 144 5.19 -9.76 8.06
CA ALA A 144 6.06 -8.68 8.48
C ALA A 144 6.12 -8.69 10.01
N ALA A 145 7.18 -9.23 10.58
CA ALA A 145 7.45 -9.20 12.01
C ALA A 145 8.37 -8.02 12.34
N ASN A 146 8.13 -7.36 13.46
CA ASN A 146 8.98 -6.31 14.03
C ASN A 146 9.20 -5.06 13.15
N LEU A 147 8.31 -4.80 12.20
CA LEU A 147 8.44 -3.62 11.36
C LEU A 147 7.89 -2.38 12.05
N SER A 148 8.65 -1.31 12.03
CA SER A 148 8.18 0.05 12.32
C SER A 148 7.56 0.71 11.07
N GLY A 149 7.31 -0.06 10.02
CA GLY A 149 6.70 0.35 8.76
C GLY A 149 5.42 -0.43 8.44
N HIS A 150 5.07 -0.50 7.18
CA HIS A 150 3.87 -1.16 6.67
C HIS A 150 4.20 -2.48 5.95
N SER A 151 3.25 -3.42 5.89
CA SER A 151 3.48 -4.60 5.05
C SER A 151 3.47 -4.24 3.57
N ILE A 152 2.54 -3.39 3.15
CA ILE A 152 2.48 -2.82 1.80
C ILE A 152 2.27 -1.31 1.92
N GLU A 153 3.11 -0.53 1.28
CA GLU A 153 3.02 0.92 1.19
C GLU A 153 3.00 1.36 -0.28
N LEU A 154 1.97 2.11 -0.64
CA LEU A 154 1.74 2.62 -1.98
C LEU A 154 1.72 4.16 -1.92
N VAL A 155 2.71 4.82 -2.49
CA VAL A 155 2.78 6.29 -2.52
C VAL A 155 2.48 6.79 -3.93
N ALA A 156 1.39 7.52 -4.10
CA ALA A 156 0.98 8.00 -5.42
C ALA A 156 1.01 6.90 -6.50
N CYS A 157 0.45 5.73 -6.20
CA CYS A 157 0.35 4.62 -7.14
C CYS A 157 -1.02 4.58 -7.82
N LYS A 158 -1.09 3.97 -9.02
CA LYS A 158 -2.31 3.89 -9.81
C LYS A 158 -2.51 2.49 -10.39
N ASP A 159 -3.79 2.09 -10.53
CA ASP A 159 -4.19 0.81 -11.13
C ASP A 159 -3.51 -0.37 -10.42
N VAL A 160 -3.71 -0.48 -9.09
CA VAL A 160 -3.13 -1.52 -8.24
C VAL A 160 -4.18 -2.56 -7.89
N VAL A 161 -3.81 -3.83 -8.00
CA VAL A 161 -4.63 -4.98 -7.59
C VAL A 161 -3.88 -5.80 -6.55
N ILE A 162 -4.48 -5.98 -5.37
CA ILE A 162 -4.07 -6.93 -4.33
C ILE A 162 -5.18 -7.97 -4.24
N ASP A 163 -4.88 -9.22 -4.62
CA ASP A 163 -5.88 -10.27 -4.77
C ASP A 163 -5.43 -11.58 -4.13
N ASN A 164 -6.31 -12.19 -3.34
CA ASN A 164 -6.08 -13.48 -2.70
C ASN A 164 -4.77 -13.51 -1.86
N CYS A 165 -4.51 -12.43 -1.11
CA CYS A 165 -3.33 -12.31 -0.27
C CYS A 165 -3.67 -12.52 1.20
N ASP A 166 -2.71 -13.09 1.97
CA ASP A 166 -2.77 -13.19 3.43
C ASP A 166 -1.65 -12.32 4.02
N ILE A 167 -2.01 -11.12 4.45
CA ILE A 167 -1.09 -10.09 4.90
C ILE A 167 -1.22 -9.92 6.41
N ALA A 168 -0.15 -10.18 7.14
CA ALA A 168 -0.06 -9.91 8.56
C ALA A 168 1.18 -9.08 8.86
N GLY A 169 0.95 -7.86 9.31
CA GLY A 169 1.97 -6.93 9.79
C GLY A 169 1.55 -6.39 11.15
N LEU A 170 2.04 -7.03 12.22
CA LEU A 170 1.89 -6.53 13.58
C LEU A 170 3.27 -6.09 14.04
N GLY A 171 3.48 -4.78 14.14
CA GLY A 171 4.66 -4.24 14.79
C GLY A 171 4.67 -4.53 16.29
N ASN A 172 5.85 -4.57 16.89
CA ASN A 172 6.01 -4.63 18.34
C ASN A 172 5.70 -3.28 19.01
N SER A 173 5.54 -2.22 18.22
CA SER A 173 5.29 -0.88 18.71
C SER A 173 3.86 -0.72 19.23
N GLU A 174 3.68 0.12 20.25
CA GLU A 174 2.37 0.59 20.67
C GLU A 174 1.74 1.58 19.68
N SER A 175 2.49 1.98 18.65
CA SER A 175 2.03 2.88 17.60
C SER A 175 0.82 2.32 16.86
N MET A 176 -0.15 3.17 16.57
CA MET A 176 -1.28 2.86 15.71
C MET A 176 -0.99 3.11 14.24
N THR A 177 0.20 3.61 13.92
CA THR A 177 0.57 4.02 12.55
C THR A 177 1.30 2.93 11.76
N GLU A 178 1.17 1.68 12.18
CA GLU A 178 1.72 0.51 11.48
C GLU A 178 0.58 -0.25 10.80
N GLU A 179 0.20 0.24 9.66
CA GLU A 179 -0.86 -0.30 8.85
C GLU A 179 -0.39 -1.52 8.05
N ALA A 180 -1.26 -2.52 7.87
CA ALA A 180 -0.92 -3.64 7.00
C ALA A 180 -0.83 -3.19 5.54
N VAL A 181 -1.77 -2.36 5.08
CA VAL A 181 -1.74 -1.75 3.75
C VAL A 181 -1.94 -0.25 3.89
N GLN A 182 -0.96 0.54 3.46
CA GLN A 182 -1.02 1.99 3.48
C GLN A 182 -1.01 2.58 2.06
N LEU A 183 -1.90 3.53 1.82
CA LEU A 183 -1.96 4.35 0.63
C LEU A 183 -1.58 5.77 1.00
N ASP A 184 -0.47 6.27 0.47
CA ASP A 184 0.04 7.59 0.79
C ASP A 184 -0.08 8.59 -0.36
N ILE A 185 -0.14 9.85 0.05
CA ILE A 185 0.01 10.99 -0.84
C ILE A 185 1.50 11.31 -0.92
N ALA A 186 2.01 11.59 -2.10
CA ALA A 186 3.41 11.95 -2.29
C ALA A 186 3.69 13.34 -1.72
N SER A 187 3.91 13.42 -0.42
CA SER A 187 4.29 14.64 0.31
C SER A 187 5.42 14.37 1.28
N SER A 188 6.13 15.42 1.69
CA SER A 188 7.21 15.30 2.68
C SER A 188 6.75 14.89 4.07
N VAL A 189 5.44 14.96 4.34
CA VAL A 189 4.84 14.59 5.64
C VAL A 189 4.42 13.12 5.66
N THR A 190 3.80 12.63 4.60
CA THR A 190 3.30 11.24 4.53
C THR A 190 4.32 10.29 3.93
N ALA A 191 5.26 10.78 3.14
CA ALA A 191 6.29 9.98 2.50
C ALA A 191 7.70 10.57 2.70
N PRO A 192 8.13 10.85 3.96
CA PRO A 192 9.40 11.52 4.23
C PRO A 192 10.62 10.72 3.75
N PHE A 193 10.49 9.42 3.57
CA PHE A 193 11.53 8.52 3.10
C PHE A 193 11.97 8.79 1.66
N LEU A 194 11.22 9.54 0.86
CA LEU A 194 11.65 9.94 -0.48
C LEU A 194 12.92 10.81 -0.45
N ARG A 195 13.33 11.33 0.71
CA ARG A 195 14.60 12.02 0.93
C ARG A 195 15.77 11.11 1.34
N GLY A 196 15.48 9.93 1.88
CA GLY A 196 16.47 9.07 2.55
C GLY A 196 16.80 7.77 1.83
N ILE A 197 16.15 7.48 0.73
CA ILE A 197 16.44 6.29 -0.05
C ILE A 197 17.74 6.55 -0.84
N PRO A 198 18.53 5.52 -1.23
CA PRO A 198 19.68 5.70 -2.10
C PRO A 198 19.29 6.26 -3.47
N PHE A 199 18.21 6.94 -3.51
CA PHE A 199 17.55 7.60 -4.60
C PHE A 199 18.09 9.00 -4.70
N ARG A 200 18.24 9.40 -5.88
CA ARG A 200 18.66 10.71 -6.29
C ARG A 200 17.96 11.78 -5.45
N THR A 201 18.69 12.30 -4.46
CA THR A 201 18.20 13.37 -3.57
C THR A 201 17.84 14.65 -4.34
N ASP A 202 18.38 14.82 -5.55
CA ASP A 202 18.06 15.90 -6.48
C ASP A 202 16.63 15.86 -7.04
N LEU A 203 15.96 14.68 -7.02
CA LEU A 203 14.59 14.52 -7.47
C LEU A 203 13.54 14.63 -6.35
N ALA A 204 13.95 14.66 -5.08
CA ALA A 204 13.04 14.59 -3.95
C ALA A 204 11.90 15.63 -4.03
N ASP A 205 12.21 16.89 -4.33
CA ASP A 205 11.18 17.93 -4.42
C ASP A 205 10.20 17.71 -5.57
N THR A 206 10.67 17.16 -6.69
CA THR A 206 9.82 16.78 -7.82
C THR A 206 8.90 15.60 -7.45
N LEU A 207 9.41 14.62 -6.70
CA LEU A 207 8.65 13.44 -6.27
C LEU A 207 7.53 13.79 -5.28
N TYR A 208 7.63 14.89 -4.55
CA TYR A 208 6.57 15.40 -3.67
C TYR A 208 5.48 16.17 -4.43
N ASN A 209 5.00 15.63 -5.53
CA ASN A 209 4.00 16.27 -6.41
C ASN A 209 2.57 16.27 -5.84
N LYS A 210 2.38 15.83 -4.60
CA LYS A 210 1.09 15.82 -3.88
C LYS A 210 0.03 14.90 -4.50
N ALA A 211 0.42 14.00 -5.39
CA ALA A 211 -0.48 13.01 -5.96
C ALA A 211 -0.88 11.96 -4.90
N GLY A 212 -2.16 11.58 -4.91
CA GLY A 212 -2.66 10.44 -4.14
C GLY A 212 -2.73 9.17 -4.98
N CYS A 213 -3.12 8.07 -4.36
CA CYS A 213 -3.35 6.81 -5.07
C CYS A 213 -4.67 6.82 -5.84
N LYS A 214 -4.71 6.11 -6.99
CA LYS A 214 -5.91 6.02 -7.86
C LYS A 214 -6.17 4.59 -8.30
N ASN A 215 -7.47 4.20 -8.35
CA ASN A 215 -7.91 2.89 -8.84
C ASN A 215 -7.22 1.74 -8.09
N ILE A 216 -7.35 1.72 -6.77
CA ILE A 216 -6.79 0.68 -5.92
C ILE A 216 -7.87 -0.37 -5.64
N THR A 217 -7.59 -1.62 -5.97
CA THR A 217 -8.50 -2.75 -5.71
C THR A 217 -7.83 -3.75 -4.78
N ILE A 218 -8.46 -4.02 -3.64
CA ILE A 218 -8.05 -5.07 -2.70
C ILE A 218 -9.21 -6.04 -2.58
N LYS A 219 -8.97 -7.30 -2.89
CA LYS A 219 -10.05 -8.30 -2.88
C LYS A 219 -9.59 -9.68 -2.44
N ASN A 220 -10.55 -10.49 -1.97
CA ASN A 220 -10.35 -11.90 -1.59
C ASN A 220 -9.21 -12.10 -0.58
N SER A 221 -8.88 -11.08 0.21
CA SER A 221 -7.66 -11.05 1.01
C SER A 221 -7.95 -11.03 2.51
N LYS A 222 -7.03 -11.64 3.28
CA LYS A 222 -7.00 -11.53 4.73
C LYS A 222 -5.92 -10.53 5.12
N ILE A 223 -6.29 -9.48 5.85
CA ILE A 223 -5.41 -8.37 6.17
C ILE A 223 -5.47 -8.08 7.67
N VAL A 224 -4.33 -8.15 8.33
CA VAL A 224 -4.21 -7.90 9.77
C VAL A 224 -3.04 -6.96 10.03
N GLY A 225 -3.29 -5.85 10.71
CA GLY A 225 -2.27 -4.86 11.12
C GLY A 225 -2.69 -4.13 12.38
N ASN A 226 -1.87 -3.20 12.87
CA ASN A 226 -2.30 -2.30 13.94
C ASN A 226 -3.51 -1.47 13.50
N ARG A 227 -3.51 -0.99 12.26
CA ARG A 227 -4.71 -0.72 11.44
C ARG A 227 -4.65 -1.61 10.19
N GLY A 228 -5.81 -1.97 9.63
CA GLY A 228 -5.84 -2.89 8.50
C GLY A 228 -5.45 -2.22 7.18
N VAL A 229 -6.34 -1.44 6.60
CA VAL A 229 -6.14 -0.69 5.35
C VAL A 229 -6.35 0.80 5.61
N VAL A 230 -5.39 1.63 5.24
CA VAL A 230 -5.45 3.08 5.45
C VAL A 230 -5.08 3.83 4.16
N ALA A 231 -6.00 4.66 3.67
CA ALA A 231 -5.68 5.76 2.77
C ALA A 231 -5.39 6.99 3.64
N ASN A 232 -4.17 7.49 3.60
CA ASN A 232 -3.69 8.52 4.51
C ASN A 232 -4.10 9.95 4.09
N HIS A 233 -3.90 10.91 4.97
CA HIS A 233 -4.20 12.32 4.77
C HIS A 233 -2.96 13.20 4.99
N THR A 234 -3.06 14.43 4.54
CA THR A 234 -2.00 15.44 4.63
C THR A 234 -2.42 16.68 5.45
N LYS A 235 -3.23 16.51 6.51
CA LYS A 235 -3.76 17.64 7.29
C LYS A 235 -2.69 18.55 7.88
N ASN A 236 -1.50 18.02 8.14
CA ASN A 236 -0.37 18.75 8.72
C ASN A 236 0.55 19.37 7.64
N ASP A 237 0.28 19.14 6.37
CA ASP A 237 1.01 19.68 5.23
C ASP A 237 0.12 20.72 4.52
N LYS A 238 0.43 22.00 4.74
CA LYS A 238 -0.39 23.10 4.19
C LYS A 238 -0.48 23.08 2.68
N ASP A 239 0.56 22.59 2.01
CA ASP A 239 0.63 22.55 0.55
C ASP A 239 -0.08 21.35 -0.05
N ALA A 240 -0.21 20.26 0.70
CA ALA A 240 -0.83 19.03 0.26
C ALA A 240 -2.18 18.72 0.96
N ILE A 241 -2.70 19.59 1.83
CA ILE A 241 -3.91 19.35 2.61
C ILE A 241 -5.12 18.99 1.73
N ASN A 242 -5.16 19.48 0.51
CA ASN A 242 -6.24 19.22 -0.45
C ASN A 242 -6.00 18.02 -1.36
N SER A 243 -4.88 17.30 -1.18
CA SER A 243 -4.61 16.08 -1.93
C SER A 243 -5.60 14.98 -1.60
N ILE A 244 -6.00 14.21 -2.60
CA ILE A 244 -7.04 13.18 -2.48
C ILE A 244 -6.61 11.87 -3.12
N HIS A 245 -7.16 10.77 -2.61
CA HIS A 245 -7.17 9.48 -3.29
C HIS A 245 -8.43 9.32 -4.14
N GLU A 246 -8.38 8.47 -5.16
CA GLU A 246 -9.52 8.24 -6.04
C GLU A 246 -9.80 6.75 -6.26
N ASN A 247 -11.08 6.37 -6.22
CA ASN A 247 -11.57 5.04 -6.62
C ASN A 247 -10.92 3.87 -5.88
N ILE A 248 -11.19 3.75 -4.58
CA ILE A 248 -10.72 2.62 -3.76
C ILE A 248 -11.81 1.55 -3.71
N THR A 249 -11.46 0.32 -4.06
CA THR A 249 -12.37 -0.83 -4.03
C THR A 249 -11.86 -1.89 -3.07
N LEU A 250 -12.67 -2.24 -2.06
CA LEU A 250 -12.42 -3.30 -1.10
C LEU A 250 -13.57 -4.31 -1.21
N THR A 251 -13.27 -5.54 -1.68
CA THR A 251 -14.32 -6.54 -1.87
C THR A 251 -13.90 -7.91 -1.36
N ASP A 252 -14.81 -8.58 -0.64
CA ASP A 252 -14.65 -9.98 -0.22
C ASP A 252 -13.39 -10.21 0.65
N ASN A 253 -13.03 -9.23 1.51
CA ASN A 253 -11.87 -9.32 2.40
C ASN A 253 -12.26 -9.60 3.86
N ASP A 254 -11.33 -10.17 4.65
CA ASP A 254 -11.35 -10.19 6.14
C ASP A 254 -10.25 -9.24 6.63
N ILE A 255 -10.65 -8.06 7.15
CA ILE A 255 -9.74 -6.97 7.52
C ILE A 255 -9.83 -6.70 9.01
N ILE A 256 -8.69 -6.74 9.71
CA ILE A 256 -8.59 -6.55 11.15
C ILE A 256 -7.58 -5.46 11.48
N GLY A 257 -8.06 -4.42 12.20
CA GLY A 257 -7.22 -3.46 12.90
C GLY A 257 -7.06 -3.88 14.36
N PHE A 258 -5.86 -4.23 14.78
CA PHE A 258 -5.61 -4.77 16.11
C PHE A 258 -5.60 -3.67 17.18
N LYS A 259 -4.95 -2.55 16.90
CA LYS A 259 -4.83 -1.38 17.80
C LYS A 259 -5.65 -0.16 17.35
N GLY A 260 -6.22 -0.23 16.15
CA GLY A 260 -7.01 0.86 15.57
C GLY A 260 -8.14 0.37 14.69
N GLU A 261 -8.52 1.17 13.72
CA GLU A 261 -9.59 0.88 12.77
C GLU A 261 -9.27 -0.31 11.88
N GLY A 262 -10.30 -1.04 11.43
CA GLY A 262 -10.13 -2.04 10.38
C GLY A 262 -9.80 -1.37 9.04
N VAL A 263 -10.55 -0.34 8.67
CA VAL A 263 -10.36 0.44 7.44
C VAL A 263 -10.50 1.92 7.72
N VAL A 264 -9.56 2.71 7.21
CA VAL A 264 -9.64 4.19 7.18
C VAL A 264 -9.45 4.67 5.75
N LEU A 265 -10.37 5.51 5.28
CA LEU A 265 -10.28 6.16 3.97
C LEU A 265 -10.33 7.68 4.18
N PHE A 266 -9.14 8.28 4.36
CA PHE A 266 -9.03 9.73 4.42
C PHE A 266 -9.00 10.33 3.01
N ASN A 267 -9.52 11.53 2.87
CA ASN A 267 -9.44 12.33 1.64
C ASN A 267 -9.74 11.52 0.36
N THR A 268 -10.71 10.60 0.41
CA THR A 268 -11.01 9.69 -0.68
C THR A 268 -12.23 10.17 -1.46
N LYS A 269 -12.11 10.33 -2.77
CA LYS A 269 -13.17 10.82 -3.66
C LYS A 269 -14.29 9.80 -3.86
N SER A 270 -13.96 8.51 -3.99
CA SER A 270 -14.96 7.44 -4.15
C SER A 270 -14.45 6.12 -3.64
N ALA A 271 -15.34 5.33 -3.03
CA ALA A 271 -15.00 3.99 -2.60
C ALA A 271 -16.17 3.01 -2.75
N ILE A 272 -15.83 1.75 -3.07
CA ILE A 272 -16.71 0.59 -3.01
C ILE A 272 -16.18 -0.32 -1.92
N VAL A 273 -16.98 -0.55 -0.87
CA VAL A 273 -16.67 -1.47 0.22
C VAL A 273 -17.78 -2.51 0.25
N LYS A 274 -17.51 -3.70 -0.29
CA LYS A 274 -18.55 -4.71 -0.53
C LYS A 274 -18.15 -6.09 0.00
N ASN A 275 -19.08 -6.76 0.69
CA ASN A 275 -18.95 -8.13 1.18
C ASN A 275 -17.74 -8.38 2.10
N ASN A 276 -17.17 -7.36 2.72
CA ASN A 276 -16.03 -7.53 3.61
C ASN A 276 -16.48 -7.88 5.03
N LYS A 277 -15.57 -8.53 5.76
CA LYS A 277 -15.62 -8.60 7.21
C LYS A 277 -14.55 -7.66 7.77
N ILE A 278 -14.99 -6.59 8.41
CA ILE A 278 -14.11 -5.54 8.92
C ILE A 278 -14.21 -5.46 10.43
N LYS A 279 -13.08 -5.46 11.13
CA LYS A 279 -13.05 -5.37 12.59
C LYS A 279 -12.03 -4.37 13.09
N SER A 280 -12.44 -3.50 14.03
CA SER A 280 -11.52 -2.88 14.96
C SER A 280 -11.52 -3.70 16.25
N LEU A 281 -10.36 -4.23 16.64
CA LEU A 281 -10.20 -4.95 17.91
C LEU A 281 -9.74 -4.04 19.06
N ARG A 282 -9.52 -2.76 18.78
CA ARG A 282 -9.18 -1.77 19.80
C ARG A 282 -10.26 -1.74 20.91
N LYS A 283 -9.82 -1.78 22.14
CA LYS A 283 -10.71 -1.69 23.30
C LYS A 283 -11.34 -0.30 23.41
N GLY A 284 -12.55 -0.25 23.99
CA GLY A 284 -13.28 1.01 24.23
C GLY A 284 -14.38 1.28 23.21
N LYS A 285 -15.12 2.38 23.46
CA LYS A 285 -16.31 2.75 22.69
C LYS A 285 -16.47 4.26 22.49
N SER A 286 -15.47 5.06 22.80
CA SER A 286 -15.51 6.53 22.68
C SER A 286 -14.45 7.08 21.72
N ASP A 287 -13.37 6.36 21.52
CA ASP A 287 -12.24 6.76 20.69
C ASP A 287 -12.53 6.55 19.19
N ALA A 288 -12.13 7.52 18.35
CA ALA A 288 -12.29 7.44 16.90
C ALA A 288 -11.54 6.24 16.28
N TYR A 289 -10.43 5.85 16.86
CA TYR A 289 -9.65 4.68 16.42
C TYR A 289 -10.33 3.33 16.67
N THR A 290 -11.49 3.32 17.34
CA THR A 290 -12.31 2.11 17.53
C THR A 290 -13.38 1.93 16.44
N VAL A 291 -13.42 2.79 15.43
CA VAL A 291 -14.36 2.70 14.30
C VAL A 291 -13.99 1.51 13.41
N GLY A 292 -14.96 0.75 12.95
CA GLY A 292 -14.73 -0.37 12.04
C GLY A 292 -14.30 0.10 10.64
N LEU A 293 -15.18 0.86 9.97
CA LEU A 293 -14.94 1.52 8.69
C LEU A 293 -15.06 3.04 8.87
N HIS A 294 -13.97 3.77 8.71
CA HIS A 294 -13.87 5.21 8.93
C HIS A 294 -13.56 5.93 7.60
N ILE A 295 -14.53 6.63 7.04
CA ILE A 295 -14.38 7.47 5.85
C ILE A 295 -14.45 8.92 6.29
N THR A 296 -13.38 9.69 6.05
CA THR A 296 -13.35 11.08 6.49
C THR A 296 -12.44 11.95 5.63
N THR A 297 -12.59 13.28 5.73
CA THR A 297 -11.73 14.20 4.98
C THR A 297 -11.35 15.44 5.80
N PHE A 298 -10.13 15.89 5.60
CA PHE A 298 -9.62 17.21 5.98
C PHE A 298 -9.46 18.12 4.76
N SER A 299 -9.61 17.57 3.55
CA SER A 299 -9.46 18.27 2.27
C SER A 299 -10.69 19.09 1.93
N ASN A 300 -10.48 20.28 1.36
CA ASN A 300 -11.50 21.13 0.76
C ASN A 300 -11.56 21.01 -0.77
N ASP A 301 -10.94 19.97 -1.36
CA ASP A 301 -10.98 19.75 -2.80
C ASP A 301 -12.43 19.56 -3.28
N LYS A 302 -12.83 20.39 -4.25
CA LYS A 302 -14.20 20.39 -4.80
C LYS A 302 -14.59 19.07 -5.46
N ALA A 303 -13.63 18.24 -5.87
CA ALA A 303 -13.89 16.91 -6.42
C ALA A 303 -14.59 15.98 -5.42
N LEU A 304 -14.42 16.19 -4.11
CA LEU A 304 -15.09 15.45 -3.05
C LEU A 304 -16.62 15.67 -3.04
N LYS A 305 -17.12 16.79 -3.58
CA LYS A 305 -18.57 17.00 -3.76
C LYS A 305 -19.21 16.01 -4.73
N LYS A 306 -18.40 15.34 -5.56
CA LYS A 306 -18.83 14.28 -6.48
C LYS A 306 -18.53 12.87 -5.94
N ALA A 307 -17.98 12.76 -4.73
CA ALA A 307 -17.62 11.49 -4.12
C ALA A 307 -18.85 10.59 -3.96
N VAL A 308 -18.68 9.29 -4.23
CA VAL A 308 -19.69 8.27 -4.03
C VAL A 308 -19.13 7.13 -3.21
N PHE A 309 -19.70 6.88 -2.04
CA PHE A 309 -19.37 5.74 -1.19
C PHE A 309 -20.48 4.69 -1.28
N LYS A 310 -20.11 3.47 -1.68
CA LYS A 310 -21.02 2.30 -1.71
C LYS A 310 -20.53 1.28 -0.68
N ILE A 311 -21.26 1.15 0.44
CA ILE A 311 -20.94 0.29 1.55
C ILE A 311 -22.02 -0.76 1.66
N THR A 312 -21.80 -1.95 1.08
CA THR A 312 -22.90 -2.92 0.87
C THR A 312 -22.48 -4.35 1.23
N GLY A 313 -23.36 -5.09 1.91
CA GLY A 313 -23.18 -6.53 2.19
C GLY A 313 -22.07 -6.86 3.20
N ASN A 314 -21.51 -5.86 3.89
CA ASN A 314 -20.39 -6.09 4.80
C ASN A 314 -20.86 -6.56 6.19
N THR A 315 -19.95 -7.22 6.92
CA THR A 315 -20.05 -7.47 8.36
C THR A 315 -19.01 -6.61 9.07
N ILE A 316 -19.43 -5.56 9.80
CA ILE A 316 -18.52 -4.57 10.36
C ILE A 316 -18.67 -4.47 11.88
N TYR A 317 -17.53 -4.56 12.57
CA TYR A 317 -17.42 -4.44 14.04
C TYR A 317 -16.64 -3.17 14.39
N GLY A 318 -17.22 -2.33 15.24
CA GLY A 318 -16.57 -1.14 15.75
C GLY A 318 -16.93 -0.83 17.19
N GLY A 319 -16.05 -0.15 17.90
CA GLY A 319 -16.31 0.30 19.28
C GLY A 319 -17.28 1.47 19.31
N ARG A 320 -16.86 2.61 18.80
CA ARG A 320 -17.62 3.85 18.73
C ARG A 320 -18.69 3.82 17.65
N GLN A 321 -18.32 3.46 16.42
CA GLN A 321 -19.21 3.24 15.28
C GLN A 321 -18.75 2.00 14.50
N ALA A 322 -19.69 1.28 13.87
CA ALA A 322 -19.34 0.33 12.85
C ALA A 322 -18.93 1.05 11.56
N VAL A 323 -19.72 2.06 11.13
CA VAL A 323 -19.46 2.89 9.95
C VAL A 323 -19.51 4.37 10.32
N MET A 324 -18.47 5.10 9.95
CA MET A 324 -18.42 6.55 10.06
C MET A 324 -18.11 7.17 8.69
N VAL A 325 -18.92 8.15 8.26
CA VAL A 325 -18.66 9.00 7.08
C VAL A 325 -18.79 10.46 7.53
N TYR A 326 -17.67 11.18 7.58
CA TYR A 326 -17.61 12.50 8.18
C TYR A 326 -16.66 13.43 7.42
N SER A 327 -16.94 14.73 7.47
CA SER A 327 -16.07 15.77 6.91
C SER A 327 -15.62 16.74 8.00
N HIS A 328 -14.33 16.84 8.23
CA HIS A 328 -13.73 17.84 9.13
C HIS A 328 -13.58 19.21 8.47
N SER A 329 -13.45 19.25 7.15
CA SER A 329 -13.23 20.49 6.40
C SER A 329 -14.51 21.29 6.13
N GLY A 330 -15.70 20.72 6.43
CA GLY A 330 -17.00 21.32 6.09
C GLY A 330 -17.44 21.09 4.65
N ILE A 331 -16.60 20.52 3.77
CA ILE A 331 -17.04 20.10 2.43
C ILE A 331 -18.01 18.92 2.55
N LYS A 332 -19.09 18.94 1.78
CA LYS A 332 -20.02 17.80 1.75
C LYS A 332 -19.61 16.82 0.65
N PHE A 333 -19.44 15.56 1.01
CA PHE A 333 -19.36 14.46 0.03
C PHE A 333 -20.66 14.37 -0.79
N GLY A 334 -20.56 13.87 -2.02
CA GLY A 334 -21.71 13.77 -2.90
C GLY A 334 -22.77 12.79 -2.41
N LYS A 335 -22.41 11.51 -2.25
CA LYS A 335 -23.37 10.45 -1.90
C LYS A 335 -22.75 9.36 -1.05
N ALA A 336 -23.50 8.87 -0.05
CA ALA A 336 -23.20 7.65 0.68
C ALA A 336 -24.40 6.68 0.60
N VAL A 337 -24.14 5.42 0.22
CA VAL A 337 -25.11 4.32 0.22
C VAL A 337 -24.60 3.26 1.20
N ILE A 338 -25.34 3.04 2.28
CA ILE A 338 -25.01 2.09 3.35
C ILE A 338 -26.17 1.11 3.44
N GLU A 339 -26.02 -0.05 2.82
CA GLU A 339 -27.15 -0.99 2.70
C GLU A 339 -26.74 -2.45 2.84
N LYS A 340 -27.65 -3.27 3.34
CA LYS A 340 -27.51 -4.73 3.45
C LYS A 340 -26.31 -5.17 4.29
N ASN A 341 -25.83 -4.34 5.23
CA ASN A 341 -24.71 -4.66 6.08
C ASN A 341 -25.19 -5.29 7.42
N LYS A 342 -24.33 -6.10 8.03
CA LYS A 342 -24.42 -6.53 9.41
C LYS A 342 -23.48 -5.68 10.24
N LEU A 343 -24.01 -4.79 11.06
CA LEU A 343 -23.25 -3.81 11.83
C LEU A 343 -23.29 -4.12 13.31
N PHE A 344 -22.12 -4.19 13.92
CA PHE A 344 -21.93 -4.47 15.33
C PHE A 344 -21.21 -3.29 15.98
N CYS A 345 -21.85 -2.68 17.00
CA CYS A 345 -21.34 -1.47 17.66
C CYS A 345 -21.37 -1.65 19.18
N LYS A 346 -20.23 -1.42 19.86
CA LYS A 346 -20.16 -1.52 21.33
C LYS A 346 -20.86 -0.35 22.04
N ALA A 347 -20.84 0.85 21.42
CA ALA A 347 -21.45 2.03 22.01
C ALA A 347 -22.98 1.98 22.04
N GLY A 348 -23.61 1.16 21.18
CA GLY A 348 -25.06 1.03 21.05
C GLY A 348 -25.50 0.98 19.59
N LYS A 349 -26.71 0.48 19.35
CA LYS A 349 -27.27 0.36 18.00
C LYS A 349 -27.41 1.74 17.31
N GLU A 350 -27.81 2.74 18.08
CA GLU A 350 -28.03 4.12 17.65
C GLU A 350 -26.75 4.81 17.17
N PHE A 351 -25.59 4.34 17.62
CA PHE A 351 -24.28 4.87 17.24
C PHE A 351 -23.61 4.11 16.09
N ALA A 352 -24.20 2.99 15.63
CA ALA A 352 -23.54 2.10 14.68
C ALA A 352 -23.19 2.78 13.33
N ILE A 353 -24.00 3.73 12.89
CA ILE A 353 -23.77 4.50 11.66
C ILE A 353 -23.71 5.98 11.99
N HIS A 354 -22.58 6.61 11.69
CA HIS A 354 -22.44 8.06 11.71
C HIS A 354 -22.27 8.58 10.28
N ALA A 355 -23.39 8.98 9.66
CA ALA A 355 -23.45 9.59 8.34
C ALA A 355 -24.52 10.68 8.37
N LYS A 356 -24.12 11.95 8.35
CA LYS A 356 -25.03 13.09 8.55
C LYS A 356 -25.02 14.07 7.37
N GLU A 357 -26.13 14.78 7.18
CA GLU A 357 -26.33 15.76 6.10
C GLU A 357 -25.35 16.93 6.12
N GLN A 358 -24.75 17.24 7.28
CA GLN A 358 -23.68 18.22 7.36
C GLN A 358 -22.42 17.81 6.60
N SER A 359 -22.18 16.50 6.43
CA SER A 359 -21.00 15.94 5.77
C SER A 359 -21.28 15.30 4.41
N ILE A 360 -22.55 15.03 4.09
CA ILE A 360 -22.93 14.27 2.88
C ILE A 360 -24.18 14.87 2.27
N SER A 361 -24.18 15.13 0.97
CA SER A 361 -25.31 15.73 0.25
C SER A 361 -26.48 14.76 0.05
N LYS A 362 -26.21 13.48 -0.20
CA LYS A 362 -27.23 12.44 -0.36
C LYS A 362 -26.87 11.19 0.42
N ILE A 363 -27.70 10.83 1.40
CA ILE A 363 -27.53 9.67 2.26
C ILE A 363 -28.62 8.65 1.98
N ILE A 364 -28.25 7.38 1.77
CA ILE A 364 -29.16 6.25 1.65
C ILE A 364 -28.72 5.19 2.65
N ILE A 365 -29.54 4.96 3.69
CA ILE A 365 -29.30 3.94 4.71
C ILE A 365 -30.55 3.03 4.70
N LYS A 366 -30.37 1.77 4.30
CA LYS A 366 -31.48 0.83 4.23
C LYS A 366 -31.05 -0.62 4.41
N SER A 367 -31.94 -1.44 4.90
CA SER A 367 -31.78 -2.90 5.01
C SER A 367 -30.50 -3.35 5.74
N ASN A 368 -30.00 -2.56 6.71
CA ASN A 368 -28.89 -2.95 7.57
C ASN A 368 -29.43 -3.65 8.82
N THR A 369 -28.77 -4.73 9.24
CA THR A 369 -28.99 -5.34 10.55
C THR A 369 -27.99 -4.75 11.54
N VAL A 370 -28.48 -4.15 12.62
CA VAL A 370 -27.64 -3.50 13.64
C VAL A 370 -27.78 -4.22 14.97
N LYS A 371 -26.65 -4.55 15.59
CA LYS A 371 -26.59 -5.19 16.91
C LYS A 371 -25.57 -4.49 17.80
N THR A 372 -25.87 -4.38 19.08
CA THR A 372 -24.87 -4.10 20.11
C THR A 372 -24.12 -5.39 20.42
N TYR A 373 -22.82 -5.31 20.66
CA TYR A 373 -22.02 -6.45 21.11
C TYR A 373 -21.12 -6.03 22.28
N LYS A 374 -20.71 -7.03 23.05
CA LYS A 374 -19.70 -6.92 24.13
C LYS A 374 -18.45 -7.68 23.69
N ASP A 375 -17.30 -7.32 24.27
CA ASP A 375 -16.04 -8.06 24.09
C ASP A 375 -16.13 -9.48 24.58
#